data_a83ff03830c00eba4b3fabfe3a29f441
#
_entry.id   a83ff03830c00eba4b3fabfe3a29f441
#
_cell.length_a   1.000
_cell.length_b   1.000
_cell.length_c   1.000
_cell.angle_alpha   90.00
_cell.angle_beta   90.00
_cell.angle_gamma   90.00
#
_symmetry.space_group_name_H-M   'P 1'
#
loop_
_entity.id
_entity.type
_entity.pdbx_description
1 polymer ?
#
loop_
_entity_poly.entity_id
_entity_poly.type
_entity_poly.pdbx_seq_one_letter_code
_entity_poly.pdbx_strand_id
1 'polypeptide(L)'
;RFLKVFIDYNNNGVFEKQVKNFQYPQVKSFYNIASTSPSPVLQFEDEKIFLGQKKNTYIFTAALNQDNSNFKNSPLIVPTLYNIAKQSFKIPELYYTIGKENTFDVATKMQQDAVLSLTNGNINLIPKQQYFNNKVTINNYNNIY
;
A
#
# COMPACT_ATOMS: atom_id res chain seq x y z
N ARG A 1 9.05 -7.54 25.51
CA ARG A 1 7.68 -7.04 25.36
C ARG A 1 6.96 -7.85 24.30
N PHE A 2 5.67 -8.06 24.47
CA PHE A 2 4.85 -8.76 23.48
C PHE A 2 4.43 -7.78 22.38
N LEU A 3 4.41 -8.28 21.16
CA LEU A 3 3.91 -7.53 20.03
C LEU A 3 2.38 -7.68 20.01
N LYS A 4 1.66 -6.59 20.23
CA LYS A 4 0.22 -6.55 19.98
C LYS A 4 0.04 -6.14 18.52
N VAL A 5 -0.39 -7.08 17.72
CA VAL A 5 -0.59 -6.83 16.31
C VAL A 5 -1.91 -6.13 16.11
N PHE A 6 -1.89 -4.82 15.87
CA PHE A 6 -2.93 -4.15 15.11
C PHE A 6 -2.49 -4.16 13.65
N ILE A 7 -2.95 -5.15 12.93
CA ILE A 7 -2.86 -5.17 11.50
C ILE A 7 -4.04 -4.33 11.03
N ASP A 8 -3.82 -3.05 10.76
CA ASP A 8 -4.75 -2.25 9.98
C ASP A 8 -4.63 -2.71 8.52
N TYR A 9 -5.16 -3.91 8.25
CA TYR A 9 -5.38 -4.37 6.91
C TYR A 9 -6.69 -3.75 6.46
N ASN A 10 -6.59 -2.66 5.71
CA ASN A 10 -7.72 -2.17 4.93
C ASN A 10 -8.41 -3.34 4.21
N ASN A 11 -9.41 -3.94 4.87
CA ASN A 11 -10.42 -4.85 4.35
C ASN A 11 -9.97 -6.06 3.49
N ASN A 12 -8.75 -6.57 3.62
CA ASN A 12 -8.32 -7.69 2.78
C ASN A 12 -8.60 -9.09 3.34
N GLY A 13 -9.28 -9.21 4.48
CA GLY A 13 -9.81 -10.47 5.00
C GLY A 13 -8.81 -11.58 5.34
N VAL A 14 -7.50 -11.35 5.19
CA VAL A 14 -6.47 -12.39 5.37
C VAL A 14 -6.28 -12.79 6.83
N PHE A 15 -6.72 -11.97 7.79
CA PHE A 15 -6.56 -12.24 9.22
C PHE A 15 -7.85 -12.16 10.04
N GLU A 16 -9.00 -11.92 9.43
CA GLU A 16 -10.25 -11.69 10.16
C GLU A 16 -10.86 -12.91 10.84
N LYS A 17 -10.45 -14.12 10.52
CA LYS A 17 -11.07 -15.31 11.11
C LYS A 17 -10.03 -16.36 11.47
N GLN A 18 -9.82 -16.59 12.78
CA GLN A 18 -9.37 -17.86 13.36
C GLN A 18 -7.91 -18.01 13.76
N VAL A 19 -7.26 -17.05 14.36
CA VAL A 19 -6.06 -17.39 15.13
C VAL A 19 -6.35 -17.33 16.63
N LYS A 20 -7.04 -18.34 17.13
CA LYS A 20 -7.39 -18.44 18.57
C LYS A 20 -6.19 -18.71 19.48
N ASN A 21 -5.07 -19.21 18.96
CA ASN A 21 -3.86 -19.55 19.73
C ASN A 21 -2.60 -18.98 19.06
N PHE A 22 -2.59 -17.70 18.80
CA PHE A 22 -1.45 -17.05 18.19
C PHE A 22 -0.43 -16.65 19.26
N GLN A 23 0.80 -17.18 19.14
CA GLN A 23 1.93 -16.71 19.94
C GLN A 23 2.48 -15.42 19.33
N TYR A 24 2.25 -14.32 20.02
CA TYR A 24 2.80 -13.04 19.59
C TYR A 24 4.31 -13.02 19.69
N PRO A 25 5.02 -12.47 18.68
CA PRO A 25 6.47 -12.32 18.76
C PRO A 25 6.89 -11.45 19.93
N GLN A 26 8.04 -11.79 20.50
CA GLN A 26 8.67 -11.04 21.57
C GLN A 26 9.85 -10.23 21.03
N VAL A 27 10.02 -9.02 21.58
CA VAL A 27 11.12 -8.12 21.27
C VAL A 27 11.73 -7.65 22.59
N LYS A 28 13.06 -7.82 22.76
CA LYS A 28 13.78 -7.42 23.97
C LYS A 28 14.00 -5.91 24.02
N SER A 29 14.48 -5.35 22.92
CA SER A 29 14.81 -3.93 22.80
C SER A 29 14.37 -3.35 21.46
N PHE A 30 14.00 -2.08 21.45
CA PHE A 30 13.60 -1.33 20.26
C PHE A 30 13.89 0.17 20.43
N TYR A 31 13.97 0.88 19.32
CA TYR A 31 14.10 2.33 19.29
C TYR A 31 12.73 2.97 19.32
N ASN A 32 12.50 3.90 20.24
CA ASN A 32 11.26 4.64 20.30
C ASN A 32 11.30 5.77 19.26
N ILE A 33 10.35 5.75 18.32
CA ILE A 33 10.19 6.80 17.32
C ILE A 33 9.08 7.74 17.83
N ALA A 34 9.35 9.03 17.90
CA ALA A 34 8.36 10.04 18.25
C ALA A 34 7.19 10.04 17.24
N SER A 35 6.00 10.10 17.75
CA SER A 35 4.75 9.60 17.18
C SER A 35 4.12 10.34 15.98
N THR A 36 4.75 11.35 15.41
CA THR A 36 4.10 12.11 14.35
C THR A 36 4.31 11.57 12.93
N SER A 37 5.22 10.63 12.74
CA SER A 37 5.51 9.96 11.46
C SER A 37 6.63 8.94 11.66
N PRO A 38 6.49 7.68 11.34
CA PRO A 38 5.61 7.03 10.35
C PRO A 38 4.26 6.54 10.90
N SER A 39 3.31 6.24 9.99
CA SER A 39 2.07 5.57 10.37
C SER A 39 2.35 4.14 10.85
N PRO A 40 1.73 3.69 11.94
CA PRO A 40 1.98 2.35 12.47
C PRO A 40 1.37 1.27 11.58
N VAL A 41 2.15 0.22 11.33
CA VAL A 41 1.71 -1.01 10.65
C VAL A 41 1.61 -2.15 11.66
N LEU A 42 2.62 -2.29 12.53
CA LEU A 42 2.61 -3.20 13.66
C LEU A 42 3.02 -2.43 14.92
N GLN A 43 2.31 -2.66 16.02
CA GLN A 43 2.54 -1.99 17.30
C GLN A 43 2.79 -2.98 18.42
N PHE A 44 3.47 -2.51 19.45
CA PHE A 44 3.58 -3.17 20.74
C PHE A 44 2.31 -2.97 21.58
N GLU A 45 2.19 -3.70 22.69
CA GLU A 45 1.06 -3.57 23.61
C GLU A 45 0.90 -2.15 24.19
N ASP A 46 2.01 -1.42 24.30
CA ASP A 46 2.06 -0.03 24.78
C ASP A 46 1.91 1.01 23.63
N GLU A 47 1.32 0.58 22.50
CA GLU A 47 1.04 1.41 21.32
C GLU A 47 2.28 1.97 20.61
N LYS A 48 3.48 1.62 21.04
CA LYS A 48 4.69 2.01 20.34
C LYS A 48 4.86 1.25 19.03
N ILE A 49 5.43 1.92 18.06
CA ILE A 49 5.58 1.37 16.71
C ILE A 49 6.67 0.31 16.69
N PHE A 50 6.36 -0.89 16.21
CA PHE A 50 7.34 -1.90 15.84
C PHE A 50 7.70 -1.84 14.36
N LEU A 51 6.70 -1.73 13.50
CA LEU A 51 6.84 -1.50 12.06
C LEU A 51 6.03 -0.27 11.67
N GLY A 52 6.69 0.72 11.14
CA GLY A 52 6.07 1.94 10.63
C GLY A 52 6.22 2.09 9.13
N GLN A 53 5.27 2.78 8.50
CA GLN A 53 5.27 3.10 7.09
C GLN A 53 5.24 4.61 6.87
N LYS A 54 6.12 5.09 6.00
CA LYS A 54 6.10 6.47 5.49
C LYS A 54 6.24 6.45 3.97
N LYS A 55 5.16 6.76 3.27
CA LYS A 55 5.08 6.60 1.81
C LYS A 55 5.42 5.15 1.42
N ASN A 56 6.48 4.93 0.63
CA ASN A 56 6.94 3.61 0.17
C ASN A 56 8.07 3.03 1.03
N THR A 57 8.37 3.65 2.17
CA THR A 57 9.44 3.20 3.06
C THR A 57 8.84 2.55 4.31
N TYR A 58 9.38 1.39 4.67
CA TYR A 58 9.02 0.65 5.87
C TYR A 58 10.20 0.61 6.82
N ILE A 59 9.96 0.85 8.10
CA ILE A 59 10.99 0.93 9.13
C ILE A 59 10.62 0.01 10.28
N PHE A 60 11.46 -0.98 10.56
CA PHE A 60 11.40 -1.73 11.79
C PHE A 60 12.15 -0.98 12.88
N THR A 61 11.52 -0.79 14.03
CA THR A 61 12.13 -0.10 15.17
C THR A 61 13.02 -0.99 16.02
N ALA A 62 13.00 -2.29 15.77
CA ALA A 62 13.78 -3.28 16.50
C ALA A 62 14.61 -4.14 15.55
N ALA A 63 15.77 -4.58 16.02
CA ALA A 63 16.57 -5.56 15.28
C ALA A 63 15.82 -6.90 15.20
N LEU A 64 15.82 -7.49 14.00
CA LEU A 64 15.15 -8.76 13.72
C LEU A 64 16.06 -9.99 13.91
N ASN A 65 17.23 -9.82 14.55
CA ASN A 65 18.11 -10.93 14.88
C ASN A 65 17.54 -11.78 16.02
N GLN A 66 18.01 -13.03 16.14
CA GLN A 66 17.51 -13.98 17.15
C GLN A 66 17.77 -13.54 18.59
N ASP A 67 18.83 -12.75 18.81
CA ASP A 67 19.18 -12.26 20.14
C ASP A 67 18.18 -11.23 20.66
N ASN A 68 17.53 -10.49 19.76
CA ASN A 68 16.61 -9.42 20.10
C ASN A 68 15.14 -9.77 19.86
N SER A 69 14.83 -10.54 18.81
CA SER A 69 13.44 -10.81 18.42
C SER A 69 13.26 -12.19 17.80
N ASN A 70 12.15 -12.84 18.12
CA ASN A 70 11.73 -14.07 17.44
C ASN A 70 10.76 -13.81 16.27
N PHE A 71 10.62 -12.56 15.83
CA PHE A 71 9.69 -12.17 14.76
C PHE A 71 9.93 -12.95 13.46
N LYS A 72 11.19 -13.22 13.09
CA LYS A 72 11.51 -14.01 11.87
C LYS A 72 11.01 -15.46 11.93
N ASN A 73 10.83 -16.00 13.11
CA ASN A 73 10.31 -17.36 13.33
C ASN A 73 8.80 -17.37 13.61
N SER A 74 8.19 -16.20 13.58
CA SER A 74 6.75 -16.03 13.81
C SER A 74 5.97 -16.21 12.51
N PRO A 75 4.73 -16.75 12.57
CA PRO A 75 3.82 -16.80 11.42
C PRO A 75 3.54 -15.43 10.80
N LEU A 76 3.82 -14.32 11.50
CA LEU A 76 3.60 -12.95 10.99
C LEU A 76 4.60 -12.50 9.94
N ILE A 77 5.80 -13.11 9.86
CA ILE A 77 6.85 -12.63 8.95
C ILE A 77 6.40 -12.70 7.49
N VAL A 78 5.83 -13.82 7.09
CA VAL A 78 5.41 -14.06 5.70
C VAL A 78 4.32 -13.07 5.26
N PRO A 79 3.17 -12.95 5.96
CA PRO A 79 2.14 -12.01 5.55
C PRO A 79 2.61 -10.56 5.64
N THR A 80 3.46 -10.20 6.60
CA THR A 80 4.02 -8.84 6.68
C THR A 80 4.84 -8.50 5.45
N LEU A 81 5.81 -9.34 5.08
CA LEU A 81 6.65 -9.11 3.90
C LEU A 81 5.86 -9.20 2.60
N TYR A 82 4.91 -10.15 2.51
CA TYR A 82 4.03 -10.27 1.34
C TYR A 82 3.21 -9.00 1.10
N ASN A 83 2.61 -8.44 2.16
CA ASN A 83 1.80 -7.23 2.01
C ASN A 83 2.65 -5.99 1.73
N ILE A 84 3.84 -5.88 2.30
CA ILE A 84 4.82 -4.85 1.94
C ILE A 84 5.15 -4.94 0.45
N ALA A 85 5.48 -6.13 -0.04
CA ALA A 85 5.78 -6.35 -1.45
C ALA A 85 4.57 -6.01 -2.34
N LYS A 86 3.38 -6.51 -2.00
CA LYS A 86 2.15 -6.26 -2.75
C LYS A 86 1.82 -4.76 -2.86
N GLN A 87 2.00 -4.00 -1.80
CA GLN A 87 1.78 -2.55 -1.81
C GLN A 87 2.84 -1.79 -2.60
N SER A 88 4.05 -2.34 -2.72
CA SER A 88 5.14 -1.76 -3.51
C SER A 88 4.97 -1.99 -5.01
N PHE A 89 4.29 -3.06 -5.40
CA PHE A 89 4.00 -3.37 -6.79
C PHE A 89 2.70 -2.70 -7.22
N LYS A 90 2.78 -1.56 -7.88
CA LYS A 90 1.70 -1.06 -8.72
C LYS A 90 1.75 -1.87 -10.02
N ILE A 91 1.03 -2.98 -10.05
CA ILE A 91 0.82 -3.72 -11.30
C ILE A 91 -0.15 -2.88 -12.12
N PRO A 92 0.28 -2.29 -13.26
CA PRO A 92 -0.67 -1.63 -14.15
C PRO A 92 -1.65 -2.69 -14.69
N GLU A 93 -2.86 -2.27 -15.00
CA GLU A 93 -3.79 -3.16 -15.70
C GLU A 93 -3.16 -3.60 -17.01
N LEU A 94 -3.10 -4.91 -17.25
CA LEU A 94 -2.42 -5.50 -18.40
C LEU A 94 -3.24 -5.34 -19.69
N TYR A 95 -4.55 -5.10 -19.58
CA TYR A 95 -5.45 -4.92 -20.72
C TYR A 95 -6.70 -4.16 -20.29
N TYR A 96 -7.35 -3.55 -21.27
CA TYR A 96 -8.64 -2.90 -21.12
C TYR A 96 -9.67 -3.61 -21.99
N THR A 97 -10.89 -3.72 -21.50
CA THR A 97 -11.97 -4.38 -22.24
C THR A 97 -12.73 -3.36 -23.08
N ILE A 98 -12.77 -3.55 -24.39
CA ILE A 98 -13.57 -2.72 -25.30
C ILE A 98 -15.06 -2.87 -24.95
N GLY A 99 -15.81 -1.75 -24.95
CA GLY A 99 -17.23 -1.74 -24.62
C GLY A 99 -17.56 -1.76 -23.14
N LYS A 100 -16.56 -1.62 -22.27
CA LYS A 100 -16.74 -1.39 -20.82
C LYS A 100 -16.16 -0.05 -20.41
N GLU A 101 -16.62 0.43 -19.25
CA GLU A 101 -15.99 1.56 -18.60
C GLU A 101 -14.56 1.17 -18.19
N ASN A 102 -13.59 1.95 -18.65
CA ASN A 102 -12.18 1.78 -18.29
C ASN A 102 -11.68 3.03 -17.61
N THR A 103 -10.97 2.84 -16.52
CA THR A 103 -10.32 3.93 -15.79
C THR A 103 -8.82 3.65 -15.74
N PHE A 104 -8.01 4.62 -16.14
CA PHE A 104 -6.56 4.50 -16.07
C PHE A 104 -5.89 5.80 -15.65
N ASP A 105 -4.73 5.67 -15.07
CA ASP A 105 -3.97 6.78 -14.51
C ASP A 105 -2.72 7.09 -15.33
N VAL A 106 -2.57 8.35 -15.69
CA VAL A 106 -1.38 8.87 -16.37
C VAL A 106 -0.59 9.73 -15.39
N ALA A 107 0.62 9.32 -15.06
CA ALA A 107 1.53 10.09 -14.22
C ALA A 107 2.14 11.22 -15.04
N THR A 108 1.61 12.42 -14.91
CA THR A 108 2.13 13.61 -15.60
C THR A 108 1.90 14.86 -14.78
N LYS A 109 2.81 15.82 -14.93
CA LYS A 109 2.62 17.16 -14.36
C LYS A 109 1.89 17.99 -15.41
N MET A 110 0.73 18.47 -15.06
CA MET A 110 -0.04 19.36 -15.94
C MET A 110 0.07 20.81 -15.46
N GLN A 111 0.10 21.73 -16.42
CA GLN A 111 -0.09 23.15 -16.15
C GLN A 111 -1.56 23.41 -15.85
N GLN A 112 -1.84 24.55 -15.22
CA GLN A 112 -3.21 25.00 -14.97
C GLN A 112 -3.96 25.08 -16.31
N ASP A 113 -5.18 24.51 -16.35
CA ASP A 113 -6.06 24.45 -17.54
C ASP A 113 -5.59 23.55 -18.70
N ALA A 114 -4.51 22.78 -18.54
CA ALA A 114 -4.14 21.78 -19.53
C ALA A 114 -5.03 20.54 -19.44
N VAL A 115 -5.33 19.93 -20.60
CA VAL A 115 -6.11 18.70 -20.71
C VAL A 115 -5.37 17.67 -21.56
N LEU A 116 -5.51 16.39 -21.22
CA LEU A 116 -5.01 15.30 -22.05
C LEU A 116 -6.04 14.95 -23.13
N SER A 117 -5.56 14.67 -24.33
CA SER A 117 -6.37 14.15 -25.43
C SER A 117 -5.92 12.75 -25.83
N LEU A 118 -6.88 11.93 -26.25
CA LEU A 118 -6.64 10.61 -26.84
C LEU A 118 -6.68 10.79 -28.37
N THR A 119 -5.59 10.42 -29.03
CA THR A 119 -5.49 10.52 -30.48
C THR A 119 -5.29 9.13 -31.10
N ASN A 120 -6.06 8.82 -32.12
CA ASN A 120 -5.89 7.63 -32.95
C ASN A 120 -6.11 8.01 -34.43
N GLY A 121 -5.03 8.16 -35.18
CA GLY A 121 -5.10 8.67 -36.55
C GLY A 121 -5.77 10.02 -36.63
N ASN A 122 -6.92 10.11 -37.29
CA ASN A 122 -7.70 11.35 -37.46
C ASN A 122 -8.71 11.61 -36.32
N ILE A 123 -8.80 10.71 -35.37
CA ILE A 123 -9.72 10.83 -34.24
C ILE A 123 -8.96 11.51 -33.07
N ASN A 124 -9.52 12.61 -32.58
CA ASN A 124 -9.03 13.30 -31.39
C ASN A 124 -10.19 13.45 -30.41
N LEU A 125 -10.05 12.86 -29.24
CA LEU A 125 -11.06 12.83 -28.19
C LEU A 125 -10.49 13.38 -26.90
N ILE A 126 -11.22 14.27 -26.23
CA ILE A 126 -10.90 14.71 -24.87
C ILE A 126 -11.75 13.87 -23.91
N PRO A 127 -11.15 12.89 -23.18
CA PRO A 127 -11.89 12.05 -22.26
C PRO A 127 -12.24 12.80 -20.97
N LYS A 128 -13.20 12.30 -20.23
CA LYS A 128 -13.44 12.77 -18.86
C LYS A 128 -12.22 12.47 -18.01
N GLN A 129 -11.66 13.51 -17.40
CA GLN A 129 -10.39 13.40 -16.67
C GLN A 129 -10.41 14.19 -15.36
N GLN A 130 -9.65 13.73 -14.38
CA GLN A 130 -9.45 14.38 -13.10
C GLN A 130 -7.96 14.46 -12.80
N TYR A 131 -7.49 15.63 -12.39
CA TYR A 131 -6.09 15.86 -12.04
C TYR A 131 -5.93 15.95 -10.52
N PHE A 132 -5.08 15.12 -9.96
CA PHE A 132 -4.73 15.14 -8.54
C PHE A 132 -3.31 14.61 -8.30
N ASN A 133 -2.51 15.32 -7.50
CA ASN A 133 -1.16 14.90 -7.10
C ASN A 133 -0.23 14.47 -8.27
N ASN A 134 -0.12 15.28 -9.30
CA ASN A 134 0.69 15.00 -10.51
C ASN A 134 0.27 13.71 -11.24
N LYS A 135 -1.01 13.41 -11.24
CA LYS A 135 -1.61 12.26 -11.87
C LYS A 135 -2.94 12.66 -12.47
N VAL A 136 -3.17 12.27 -13.70
CA VAL A 136 -4.45 12.41 -14.39
C VAL A 136 -5.15 11.06 -14.42
N THR A 137 -6.31 10.97 -13.81
CA THR A 137 -7.20 9.81 -13.92
C THR A 137 -8.15 10.03 -15.10
N ILE A 138 -8.11 9.15 -16.07
CA ILE A 138 -8.93 9.19 -17.29
C ILE A 138 -10.02 8.14 -17.17
N ASN A 139 -11.27 8.57 -17.33
CA ASN A 139 -12.44 7.69 -17.41
C ASN A 139 -12.92 7.65 -18.85
N ASN A 140 -12.82 6.50 -19.48
CA ASN A 140 -13.30 6.28 -20.84
C ASN A 140 -14.59 5.45 -20.83
N TYR A 141 -15.69 6.09 -21.20
CA TYR A 141 -17.01 5.47 -21.27
C TYR A 141 -17.41 5.07 -22.69
N ASN A 142 -16.69 5.54 -23.69
CA ASN A 142 -17.07 5.36 -25.08
C ASN A 142 -16.21 4.30 -25.77
N ASN A 143 -16.85 3.48 -26.58
CA ASN A 143 -16.19 2.58 -27.51
C ASN A 143 -15.37 3.42 -28.49
N ILE A 144 -14.06 3.38 -28.35
CA ILE A 144 -13.16 3.83 -29.41
C ILE A 144 -13.15 2.68 -30.42
N TYR A 145 -13.91 2.85 -31.50
CA TYR A 145 -13.90 1.94 -32.63
C TYR A 145 -12.62 2.11 -33.45
#